data_21ad57b386a187a111a4847101e7b682
#
_entry.id   21ad57b386a187a111a4847101e7b682
#
_cell.length_a   1.000
_cell.length_b   1.000
_cell.length_c   1.000
_cell.angle_alpha   90.00
_cell.angle_beta   90.00
_cell.angle_gamma   90.00
#
_symmetry.space_group_name_H-M   'P 1'
#
loop_
_entity.id
_entity.type
_entity.pdbx_description
1 polymer ?
#
loop_
_entity_poly.entity_id
_entity_poly.type
_entity_poly.pdbx_seq_one_letter_code
_entity_poly.pdbx_strand_id
1 'polypeptide(L)'
;MLLVHGVTMPVQMAEVMRMEMKLLMFAAWLARCYASSTVEKYVYDVTAQHTVWLGLPLHALGVVFHRLPVMLRVIRKRKPPKKRAKASWPWSNFGEIVDGVPERERGEFGIGVKGFMLATVWVVMLLAFEQLMRLSELVRTPVESVSGRNPLMRSDGYFVDNTGNRVAQDVRGRWVLGKGKEFATFVMRMPASKTDPHGEEGGIQSPFPKGWRDGEGMTALGPAMLRYQNRFPVPGQYADMVPLFGMQKWEAGVVVERLTQQQYQTGFRALCRLGSVQYNGYGLHCMRVGGANRLMDLGATCPQICAAGRWAGDCWLLYLRRQRESLLALTCAMSGA
;
A
#
# COMPACT_ATOMS: atom_id res chain seq x y z
N MET A 1 -34.45 25.31 -11.36
CA MET A 1 -33.98 26.27 -10.38
C MET A 1 -33.20 25.54 -9.31
N LEU A 2 -31.88 25.74 -9.24
CA LEU A 2 -31.01 25.07 -8.27
C LEU A 2 -30.62 26.10 -7.20
N LEU A 3 -30.88 25.78 -5.93
CA LEU A 3 -30.50 26.62 -4.78
C LEU A 3 -29.06 26.26 -4.37
N VAL A 4 -28.13 27.18 -4.56
CA VAL A 4 -26.75 27.06 -4.08
C VAL A 4 -26.50 28.25 -3.17
N HIS A 5 -26.26 28.03 -1.88
CA HIS A 5 -25.98 29.04 -0.87
C HIS A 5 -27.01 30.19 -0.82
N GLY A 6 -28.30 29.87 -0.97
CA GLY A 6 -29.35 30.88 -0.92
C GLY A 6 -29.50 31.76 -2.19
N VAL A 7 -28.68 31.51 -3.22
CA VAL A 7 -28.79 32.24 -4.51
C VAL A 7 -29.43 31.32 -5.54
N THR A 8 -30.55 31.75 -6.08
CA THR A 8 -31.26 31.07 -7.19
C THR A 8 -30.53 31.36 -8.51
N MET A 9 -29.79 30.39 -9.03
CA MET A 9 -29.24 30.47 -10.37
C MET A 9 -30.12 29.71 -11.35
N PRO A 10 -30.66 30.36 -12.37
CA PRO A 10 -31.37 29.68 -13.46
C PRO A 10 -30.34 28.94 -14.34
N VAL A 11 -30.11 27.67 -14.08
CA VAL A 11 -29.36 26.81 -15.04
C VAL A 11 -30.34 26.58 -16.20
N GLN A 12 -30.01 27.10 -17.38
CA GLN A 12 -30.84 26.88 -18.55
C GLN A 12 -30.78 25.37 -18.89
N MET A 13 -31.92 24.73 -18.99
CA MET A 13 -32.02 23.29 -19.30
C MET A 13 -31.21 22.90 -20.56
N ALA A 14 -31.10 23.81 -21.52
CA ALA A 14 -30.29 23.66 -22.71
C ALA A 14 -28.80 23.49 -22.43
N GLU A 15 -28.23 24.13 -21.40
CA GLU A 15 -26.82 24.00 -21.03
C GLU A 15 -26.56 22.67 -20.34
N VAL A 16 -27.48 22.21 -19.50
CA VAL A 16 -27.44 20.90 -18.87
C VAL A 16 -27.46 19.80 -19.93
N MET A 17 -28.33 19.89 -20.92
CA MET A 17 -28.41 18.94 -22.02
C MET A 17 -27.12 18.94 -22.88
N ARG A 18 -26.55 20.13 -23.16
CA ARG A 18 -25.27 20.22 -23.88
C ARG A 18 -24.12 19.59 -23.11
N MET A 19 -24.09 19.79 -21.82
CA MET A 19 -23.05 19.20 -20.95
C MET A 19 -23.21 17.68 -20.86
N GLU A 20 -24.41 17.16 -20.70
CA GLU A 20 -24.66 15.71 -20.73
C GLU A 20 -24.24 15.11 -22.08
N MET A 21 -24.58 15.74 -23.21
CA MET A 21 -24.14 15.26 -24.53
C MET A 21 -22.62 15.22 -24.66
N LYS A 22 -21.88 16.25 -24.19
CA LYS A 22 -20.43 16.24 -24.18
C LYS A 22 -19.87 15.09 -23.34
N LEU A 23 -20.44 14.82 -22.17
CA LEU A 23 -20.03 13.73 -21.29
C LEU A 23 -20.36 12.35 -21.93
N LEU A 24 -21.50 12.22 -22.60
CA LEU A 24 -21.84 11.01 -23.35
C LEU A 24 -20.84 10.74 -24.49
N MET A 25 -20.47 11.76 -25.27
CA MET A 25 -19.47 11.65 -26.31
C MET A 25 -18.09 11.29 -25.74
N PHE A 26 -17.69 11.93 -24.65
CA PHE A 26 -16.45 11.63 -23.94
C PHE A 26 -16.43 10.19 -23.41
N ALA A 27 -17.51 9.74 -22.76
CA ALA A 27 -17.64 8.36 -22.30
C ALA A 27 -17.56 7.35 -23.45
N ALA A 28 -18.23 7.62 -24.56
CA ALA A 28 -18.18 6.79 -25.75
C ALA A 28 -16.78 6.71 -26.35
N TRP A 29 -16.09 7.83 -26.43
CA TRP A 29 -14.72 7.91 -26.91
C TRP A 29 -13.76 7.13 -26.00
N LEU A 30 -13.81 7.35 -24.68
CA LEU A 30 -13.01 6.60 -23.71
C LEU A 30 -13.29 5.10 -23.77
N ALA A 31 -14.54 4.69 -24.01
CA ALA A 31 -14.93 3.28 -24.09
C ALA A 31 -14.29 2.54 -25.27
N ARG A 32 -13.73 3.26 -26.26
CA ARG A 32 -12.96 2.62 -27.35
C ARG A 32 -11.61 2.09 -26.85
N CYS A 33 -10.95 2.82 -25.94
CA CYS A 33 -9.58 2.57 -25.52
C CYS A 33 -9.46 1.98 -24.10
N TYR A 34 -10.41 2.26 -23.22
CA TYR A 34 -10.29 1.96 -21.80
C TYR A 34 -11.33 0.94 -21.31
N ALA A 35 -11.02 0.30 -20.17
CA ALA A 35 -11.96 -0.57 -19.46
C ALA A 35 -13.10 0.27 -18.85
N SER A 36 -14.29 -0.34 -18.66
CA SER A 36 -15.47 0.35 -18.14
C SER A 36 -15.25 1.08 -16.81
N SER A 37 -14.50 0.47 -15.88
CA SER A 37 -14.16 1.10 -14.59
C SER A 37 -13.29 2.36 -14.73
N THR A 38 -12.43 2.40 -15.74
CA THR A 38 -11.61 3.58 -16.06
C THR A 38 -12.45 4.67 -16.69
N VAL A 39 -13.38 4.29 -17.59
CA VAL A 39 -14.34 5.23 -18.21
C VAL A 39 -15.19 5.87 -17.12
N GLU A 40 -15.79 5.06 -16.24
CA GLU A 40 -16.60 5.57 -15.12
C GLU A 40 -15.83 6.53 -14.25
N LYS A 41 -14.59 6.19 -13.91
CA LYS A 41 -13.72 7.06 -13.10
C LYS A 41 -13.45 8.40 -13.79
N TYR A 42 -13.04 8.40 -15.05
CA TYR A 42 -12.73 9.64 -15.77
C TYR A 42 -13.97 10.52 -15.96
N VAL A 43 -15.10 9.92 -16.28
CA VAL A 43 -16.37 10.66 -16.38
C VAL A 43 -16.73 11.27 -15.03
N TYR A 44 -16.59 10.50 -13.94
CA TYR A 44 -16.83 10.98 -12.59
C TYR A 44 -15.87 12.11 -12.20
N ASP A 45 -14.57 11.96 -12.46
CA ASP A 45 -13.56 12.97 -12.14
C ASP A 45 -13.83 14.30 -12.87
N VAL A 46 -14.18 14.23 -14.18
CA VAL A 46 -14.57 15.42 -14.98
C VAL A 46 -15.84 16.06 -14.42
N THR A 47 -16.83 15.23 -14.08
CA THR A 47 -18.10 15.72 -13.55
C THR A 47 -17.91 16.36 -12.17
N ALA A 48 -17.08 15.76 -11.30
CA ALA A 48 -16.76 16.32 -10.00
C ALA A 48 -16.03 17.67 -10.12
N GLN A 49 -15.11 17.79 -11.07
CA GLN A 49 -14.41 19.05 -11.32
C GLN A 49 -15.37 20.16 -11.78
N HIS A 50 -16.31 19.85 -12.66
CA HIS A 50 -17.33 20.79 -13.10
C HIS A 50 -18.28 21.20 -11.97
N THR A 51 -18.64 20.28 -11.06
CA THR A 51 -19.46 20.64 -9.90
C THR A 51 -18.76 21.58 -8.94
N VAL A 52 -17.46 21.41 -8.72
CA VAL A 52 -16.65 22.34 -7.93
C VAL A 52 -16.67 23.74 -8.59
N TRP A 53 -16.50 23.81 -9.91
CA TRP A 53 -16.52 25.08 -10.65
C TRP A 53 -17.89 25.78 -10.65
N LEU A 54 -18.96 24.97 -10.70
CA LEU A 54 -20.34 25.48 -10.73
C LEU A 54 -20.92 25.67 -9.31
N GLY A 55 -20.19 25.31 -8.27
CA GLY A 55 -20.66 25.36 -6.87
C GLY A 55 -21.83 24.38 -6.61
N LEU A 56 -22.00 23.34 -7.43
CA LEU A 56 -23.10 22.39 -7.31
C LEU A 56 -22.66 21.19 -6.45
N PRO A 57 -23.51 20.67 -5.56
CA PRO A 57 -23.21 19.46 -4.82
C PRO A 57 -23.23 18.21 -5.74
N LEU A 58 -22.27 17.31 -5.55
CA LEU A 58 -22.07 16.10 -6.37
C LEU A 58 -23.32 15.22 -6.51
N HIS A 59 -24.16 15.12 -5.47
CA HIS A 59 -25.39 14.34 -5.49
C HIS A 59 -26.48 14.95 -6.39
N ALA A 60 -26.40 16.24 -6.71
CA ALA A 60 -27.35 16.88 -7.64
C ALA A 60 -27.14 16.41 -9.09
N LEU A 61 -26.00 15.83 -9.43
CA LEU A 61 -25.72 15.36 -10.80
C LEU A 61 -26.55 14.15 -11.21
N GLY A 62 -26.86 13.25 -10.29
CA GLY A 62 -27.76 12.11 -10.55
C GLY A 62 -29.19 12.52 -10.91
N VAL A 63 -29.60 13.71 -10.48
CA VAL A 63 -30.92 14.29 -10.80
C VAL A 63 -30.88 15.03 -12.14
N VAL A 64 -29.72 15.56 -12.52
CA VAL A 64 -29.55 16.44 -13.70
C VAL A 64 -29.20 15.66 -14.96
N PHE A 65 -28.41 14.56 -14.84
CA PHE A 65 -28.02 13.73 -16.00
C PHE A 65 -28.80 12.41 -16.02
N HIS A 66 -29.76 12.29 -16.94
CA HIS A 66 -30.59 11.08 -17.05
C HIS A 66 -29.98 10.00 -17.94
N ARG A 67 -29.28 10.40 -19.01
CA ARG A 67 -28.74 9.49 -20.03
C ARG A 67 -27.36 8.96 -19.68
N LEU A 68 -26.54 9.76 -18.96
CA LEU A 68 -25.18 9.38 -18.61
C LEU A 68 -25.09 8.10 -17.75
N PRO A 69 -25.88 7.90 -16.69
CA PRO A 69 -25.89 6.65 -15.92
C PRO A 69 -26.30 5.44 -16.77
N VAL A 70 -27.25 5.63 -17.70
CA VAL A 70 -27.66 4.57 -18.62
C VAL A 70 -26.53 4.18 -19.55
N MET A 71 -25.84 5.16 -20.14
CA MET A 71 -24.68 4.94 -21.00
C MET A 71 -23.55 4.20 -20.29
N LEU A 72 -23.19 4.62 -19.07
CA LEU A 72 -22.15 3.96 -18.27
C LEU A 72 -22.55 2.52 -17.94
N ARG A 73 -23.81 2.25 -17.66
CA ARG A 73 -24.34 0.89 -17.46
C ARG A 73 -24.20 0.03 -18.72
N VAL A 74 -24.50 0.58 -19.90
CA VAL A 74 -24.32 -0.10 -21.19
C VAL A 74 -22.85 -0.40 -21.44
N ILE A 75 -21.95 0.58 -21.22
CA ILE A 75 -20.50 0.38 -21.34
C ILE A 75 -20.02 -0.74 -20.40
N ARG A 76 -20.50 -0.76 -19.16
CA ARG A 76 -20.17 -1.80 -18.18
C ARG A 76 -20.64 -3.19 -18.63
N LYS A 77 -21.81 -3.30 -19.23
CA LYS A 77 -22.33 -4.57 -19.78
C LYS A 77 -21.52 -5.04 -20.99
N ARG A 78 -21.17 -4.14 -21.92
CA ARG A 78 -20.43 -4.48 -23.14
C ARG A 78 -18.95 -4.75 -22.90
N LYS A 79 -18.35 -4.06 -21.93
CA LYS A 79 -16.96 -4.24 -21.51
C LYS A 79 -16.91 -4.48 -20.01
N PRO A 80 -17.33 -5.66 -19.54
CA PRO A 80 -17.24 -5.95 -18.12
C PRO A 80 -15.78 -5.77 -17.66
N PRO A 81 -15.56 -5.20 -16.47
CA PRO A 81 -14.21 -5.05 -15.94
C PRO A 81 -13.57 -6.44 -15.91
N LYS A 82 -12.43 -6.59 -16.58
CA LYS A 82 -11.65 -7.83 -16.48
C LYS A 82 -11.28 -8.00 -15.01
N LYS A 83 -11.94 -8.89 -14.31
CA LYS A 83 -11.58 -9.33 -12.97
C LYS A 83 -10.24 -10.05 -13.07
N ARG A 84 -9.14 -9.29 -13.22
CA ARG A 84 -7.81 -9.86 -13.01
C ARG A 84 -7.77 -10.29 -11.56
N ALA A 85 -7.70 -11.59 -11.39
CA ALA A 85 -7.41 -12.11 -10.08
C ALA A 85 -6.10 -11.46 -9.61
N LYS A 86 -6.16 -10.70 -8.52
CA LYS A 86 -4.95 -10.15 -7.90
C LYS A 86 -4.17 -11.34 -7.37
N ALA A 87 -3.01 -11.65 -7.94
CA ALA A 87 -2.20 -12.75 -7.46
C ALA A 87 -1.82 -12.50 -5.99
N SER A 88 -1.96 -13.53 -5.17
CA SER A 88 -1.46 -13.55 -3.79
C SER A 88 0.03 -13.82 -3.83
N TRP A 89 0.83 -13.06 -3.07
CA TRP A 89 2.25 -13.34 -2.90
C TRP A 89 2.41 -14.49 -1.88
N PRO A 90 2.97 -15.64 -2.26
CA PRO A 90 3.23 -16.73 -1.33
C PRO A 90 4.34 -16.36 -0.35
N TRP A 91 4.23 -16.84 0.90
CA TRP A 91 5.29 -16.66 1.90
C TRP A 91 6.61 -17.30 1.49
N SER A 92 6.56 -18.47 0.84
CA SER A 92 7.74 -19.20 0.35
C SER A 92 8.65 -18.35 -0.55
N ASN A 93 8.07 -17.44 -1.35
CA ASN A 93 8.85 -16.59 -2.24
C ASN A 93 9.85 -15.69 -1.49
N PHE A 94 9.58 -15.34 -0.22
CA PHE A 94 10.55 -14.61 0.59
C PHE A 94 11.78 -15.49 0.89
N GLY A 95 11.58 -16.77 1.21
CA GLY A 95 12.67 -17.73 1.38
C GLY A 95 13.47 -17.91 0.10
N GLU A 96 12.80 -18.15 -1.03
CA GLU A 96 13.44 -18.29 -2.35
C GLU A 96 14.31 -17.08 -2.72
N ILE A 97 13.84 -15.86 -2.44
CA ILE A 97 14.64 -14.65 -2.67
C ILE A 97 15.88 -14.65 -1.76
N VAL A 98 15.72 -14.95 -0.47
CA VAL A 98 16.86 -14.99 0.48
C VAL A 98 17.88 -16.04 0.05
N ASP A 99 17.43 -17.22 -0.36
CA ASP A 99 18.30 -18.32 -0.80
C ASP A 99 19.03 -17.98 -2.10
N GLY A 100 18.42 -17.19 -2.97
CA GLY A 100 19.02 -16.69 -4.21
C GLY A 100 20.05 -15.57 -4.00
N VAL A 101 20.06 -14.91 -2.83
CA VAL A 101 21.07 -13.91 -2.51
C VAL A 101 22.37 -14.60 -2.11
N PRO A 102 23.52 -14.26 -2.74
CA PRO A 102 24.83 -14.80 -2.34
C PRO A 102 25.07 -14.61 -0.85
N GLU A 103 25.62 -15.62 -0.17
CA GLU A 103 25.79 -15.65 1.29
C GLU A 103 26.52 -14.41 1.82
N ARG A 104 27.59 -13.98 1.12
CA ARG A 104 28.33 -12.75 1.40
C ARG A 104 27.48 -11.48 1.32
N GLU A 105 26.35 -11.52 0.65
CA GLU A 105 25.45 -10.39 0.42
C GLU A 105 24.15 -10.50 1.23
N ARG A 106 23.87 -11.66 1.85
CA ARG A 106 22.61 -11.90 2.60
C ARG A 106 22.45 -10.91 3.76
N GLY A 107 23.52 -10.58 4.47
CA GLY A 107 23.52 -9.56 5.52
C GLY A 107 23.44 -8.13 4.97
N GLU A 108 23.71 -7.94 3.71
CA GLU A 108 24.01 -6.63 3.15
C GLU A 108 23.10 -6.18 2.00
N PHE A 109 22.41 -7.09 1.30
CA PHE A 109 21.68 -6.78 0.05
C PHE A 109 22.44 -5.82 -0.89
N GLY A 110 23.73 -6.13 -1.09
CA GLY A 110 24.59 -5.44 -2.03
C GLY A 110 25.25 -4.15 -1.51
N ILE A 111 26.43 -3.87 -2.03
CA ILE A 111 27.19 -2.65 -1.78
C ILE A 111 26.80 -1.61 -2.85
N GLY A 112 26.58 -0.36 -2.46
CA GLY A 112 26.30 0.77 -3.36
C GLY A 112 24.82 1.06 -3.60
N VAL A 113 24.49 1.89 -4.59
CA VAL A 113 23.15 2.40 -4.89
C VAL A 113 22.16 1.28 -5.18
N LYS A 114 22.58 0.25 -5.91
CA LYS A 114 21.72 -0.93 -6.19
C LYS A 114 21.38 -1.69 -4.92
N GLY A 115 22.33 -1.89 -4.02
CA GLY A 115 22.10 -2.54 -2.74
C GLY A 115 21.15 -1.76 -1.84
N PHE A 116 21.28 -0.44 -1.80
CA PHE A 116 20.36 0.43 -1.06
C PHE A 116 18.93 0.30 -1.56
N MET A 117 18.73 0.36 -2.87
CA MET A 117 17.40 0.19 -3.47
C MET A 117 16.79 -1.17 -3.15
N LEU A 118 17.55 -2.27 -3.28
CA LEU A 118 17.06 -3.61 -2.99
C LEU A 118 16.72 -3.78 -1.51
N ALA A 119 17.56 -3.28 -0.60
CA ALA A 119 17.29 -3.29 0.84
C ALA A 119 16.01 -2.50 1.18
N THR A 120 15.84 -1.32 0.58
CA THR A 120 14.62 -0.51 0.76
C THR A 120 13.39 -1.25 0.26
N VAL A 121 13.45 -1.82 -0.94
CA VAL A 121 12.32 -2.57 -1.53
C VAL A 121 12.00 -3.81 -0.69
N TRP A 122 13.01 -4.51 -0.19
CA TRP A 122 12.84 -5.68 0.68
C TRP A 122 12.04 -5.37 1.94
N VAL A 123 12.44 -4.33 2.69
CA VAL A 123 11.71 -3.96 3.91
C VAL A 123 10.30 -3.44 3.60
N VAL A 124 10.10 -2.75 2.46
CA VAL A 124 8.77 -2.34 2.00
C VAL A 124 7.89 -3.55 1.67
N MET A 125 8.46 -4.60 1.05
CA MET A 125 7.73 -5.85 0.77
C MET A 125 7.30 -6.55 2.06
N LEU A 126 8.22 -6.72 3.02
CA LEU A 126 7.92 -7.33 4.32
C LEU A 126 6.85 -6.53 5.08
N LEU A 127 6.99 -5.21 5.14
CA LEU A 127 6.03 -4.35 5.81
C LEU A 127 4.64 -4.41 5.15
N ALA A 128 4.59 -4.39 3.82
CA ALA A 128 3.34 -4.52 3.09
C ALA A 128 2.68 -5.90 3.27
N PHE A 129 3.47 -6.94 3.50
CA PHE A 129 3.01 -8.30 3.72
C PHE A 129 2.58 -8.54 5.17
N GLU A 130 3.48 -8.33 6.14
CA GLU A 130 3.22 -8.63 7.56
C GLU A 130 2.17 -7.70 8.17
N GLN A 131 2.19 -6.42 7.79
CA GLN A 131 1.30 -5.39 8.34
C GLN A 131 0.16 -5.03 7.40
N LEU A 132 -0.04 -5.82 6.36
CA LEU A 132 -1.11 -5.65 5.37
C LEU A 132 -1.22 -4.21 4.84
N MET A 133 -0.11 -3.50 4.69
CA MET A 133 -0.11 -2.12 4.24
C MET A 133 -0.40 -1.97 2.75
N ARG A 134 -1.04 -0.86 2.39
CA ARG A 134 -1.14 -0.49 0.97
C ARG A 134 0.20 0.05 0.50
N LEU A 135 0.64 -0.35 -0.69
CA LEU A 135 1.91 0.14 -1.23
C LEU A 135 1.92 1.68 -1.35
N SER A 136 0.77 2.31 -1.64
CA SER A 136 0.64 3.78 -1.67
C SER A 136 0.89 4.47 -0.32
N GLU A 137 0.85 3.75 0.78
CA GLU A 137 1.19 4.25 2.11
C GLU A 137 2.72 4.28 2.31
N LEU A 138 3.45 3.42 1.60
CA LEU A 138 4.89 3.20 1.75
C LEU A 138 5.74 3.91 0.69
N VAL A 139 5.23 4.02 -0.55
CA VAL A 139 5.95 4.60 -1.67
C VAL A 139 5.21 5.79 -2.27
N ARG A 140 5.95 6.72 -2.89
CA ARG A 140 5.37 7.86 -3.60
C ARG A 140 4.62 7.40 -4.84
N THR A 141 3.34 7.76 -4.95
CA THR A 141 2.52 7.51 -6.13
C THR A 141 2.37 8.80 -6.96
N PRO A 142 2.09 8.70 -8.28
CA PRO A 142 1.87 9.88 -9.12
C PRO A 142 0.73 10.79 -8.65
N VAL A 143 -0.22 10.25 -7.88
CA VAL A 143 -1.41 10.97 -7.39
C VAL A 143 -1.15 11.75 -6.10
N GLU A 144 -0.05 11.48 -5.40
CA GLU A 144 0.24 12.10 -4.09
C GLU A 144 0.57 13.60 -4.15
N SER A 145 0.96 14.11 -5.31
CA SER A 145 1.15 15.56 -5.49
C SER A 145 -0.14 16.36 -5.25
N VAL A 146 -1.30 15.69 -5.17
CA VAL A 146 -2.63 16.30 -5.03
C VAL A 146 -3.27 16.02 -3.66
N SER A 147 -2.83 14.96 -2.94
CA SER A 147 -3.58 14.47 -1.77
C SER A 147 -3.07 14.95 -0.39
N GLY A 148 -1.99 15.71 -0.33
CA GLY A 148 -1.48 16.29 0.93
C GLY A 148 -1.09 15.28 2.02
N ARG A 149 -0.95 13.99 1.72
CA ARG A 149 -0.58 12.97 2.70
C ARG A 149 0.87 13.10 3.10
N ASN A 150 1.12 13.18 4.39
CA ASN A 150 2.47 13.16 4.93
C ASN A 150 3.11 11.79 4.67
N PRO A 151 4.33 11.74 4.12
CA PRO A 151 5.07 10.51 4.00
C PRO A 151 5.44 9.96 5.38
N LEU A 152 5.67 8.64 5.46
CA LEU A 152 6.33 8.04 6.61
C LEU A 152 7.77 8.57 6.70
N MET A 153 8.12 9.07 7.86
CA MET A 153 9.46 9.63 8.14
C MET A 153 10.29 8.66 9.00
N ARG A 154 11.58 8.88 9.07
CA ARG A 154 12.48 8.08 9.93
C ARG A 154 12.09 8.13 11.40
N SER A 155 11.57 9.24 11.88
CA SER A 155 11.07 9.43 13.25
C SER A 155 9.81 8.61 13.57
N ASP A 156 9.05 8.19 12.55
CA ASP A 156 7.86 7.37 12.75
C ASP A 156 8.20 5.92 13.12
N GLY A 157 9.42 5.44 12.84
CA GLY A 157 9.88 4.10 13.16
C GLY A 157 10.90 4.08 14.29
N TYR A 158 10.70 3.25 15.32
CA TYR A 158 11.62 3.07 16.43
C TYR A 158 11.60 1.64 16.96
N PHE A 159 12.56 1.31 17.81
CA PHE A 159 12.70 -0.01 18.41
C PHE A 159 12.48 0.07 19.94
N VAL A 160 11.94 -1.02 20.47
CA VAL A 160 11.71 -1.21 21.90
C VAL A 160 12.51 -2.42 22.34
N ASP A 161 13.13 -2.33 23.50
CA ASP A 161 13.90 -3.42 24.13
C ASP A 161 13.02 -4.39 24.91
N ASN A 162 13.61 -5.47 25.39
CA ASN A 162 12.92 -6.50 26.20
C ASN A 162 12.41 -6.01 27.56
N THR A 163 12.75 -4.77 27.98
CA THR A 163 12.21 -4.13 29.19
C THR A 163 11.09 -3.13 28.87
N GLY A 164 10.67 -3.00 27.60
CA GLY A 164 9.63 -2.10 27.17
C GLY A 164 10.08 -0.65 26.92
N ASN A 165 11.38 -0.37 26.99
CA ASN A 165 11.90 0.96 26.77
C ASN A 165 12.29 1.19 25.31
N ARG A 166 12.12 2.43 24.84
CA ARG A 166 12.61 2.82 23.53
C ARG A 166 14.14 2.74 23.48
N VAL A 167 14.65 2.03 22.47
CA VAL A 167 16.10 1.93 22.24
C VAL A 167 16.65 3.28 21.77
N ALA A 168 17.85 3.62 22.26
CA ALA A 168 18.52 4.86 21.88
C ALA A 168 19.23 4.73 20.52
N GLN A 169 19.46 5.87 19.88
CA GLN A 169 20.36 5.97 18.72
C GLN A 169 21.71 6.56 19.15
N ASP A 170 22.80 6.10 18.51
CA ASP A 170 24.10 6.74 18.63
C ASP A 170 24.14 8.08 17.86
N VAL A 171 25.24 8.81 17.96
CA VAL A 171 25.44 10.10 17.27
C VAL A 171 25.33 10.00 15.74
N ARG A 172 25.49 8.80 15.18
CA ARG A 172 25.35 8.53 13.74
C ARG A 172 23.93 8.11 13.36
N GLY A 173 23.02 7.97 14.34
CA GLY A 173 21.64 7.54 14.12
C GLY A 173 21.45 6.02 14.04
N ARG A 174 22.42 5.20 14.49
CA ARG A 174 22.28 3.75 14.58
C ARG A 174 21.65 3.37 15.91
N TRP A 175 20.75 2.41 15.86
CA TRP A 175 20.10 1.86 17.06
C TRP A 175 21.06 1.00 17.85
N VAL A 176 21.26 1.31 19.12
CA VAL A 176 22.25 0.68 20.00
C VAL A 176 21.59 0.24 21.31
N LEU A 177 21.76 -1.03 21.62
CA LEU A 177 21.26 -1.60 22.88
C LEU A 177 22.20 -1.32 24.05
N GLY A 178 21.64 -1.07 25.22
CA GLY A 178 22.36 -1.09 26.47
C GLY A 178 22.82 -2.51 26.84
N LYS A 179 23.79 -2.61 27.75
CA LYS A 179 24.33 -3.90 28.22
C LYS A 179 23.20 -4.78 28.81
N GLY A 180 23.15 -6.03 28.37
CA GLY A 180 22.16 -7.02 28.84
C GLY A 180 20.74 -6.82 28.31
N LYS A 181 20.53 -5.96 27.32
CA LYS A 181 19.24 -5.73 26.69
C LYS A 181 19.19 -6.40 25.31
N GLU A 182 17.97 -6.71 24.87
CA GLU A 182 17.69 -7.31 23.57
C GLU A 182 16.61 -6.50 22.82
N PHE A 183 16.66 -6.49 21.50
CA PHE A 183 15.56 -5.93 20.69
C PHE A 183 14.34 -6.82 20.85
N ALA A 184 13.20 -6.23 21.21
CA ALA A 184 11.94 -6.94 21.37
C ALA A 184 10.94 -6.65 20.27
N THR A 185 10.80 -5.37 19.87
CA THR A 185 9.76 -4.96 18.94
C THR A 185 10.22 -3.77 18.11
N PHE A 186 9.94 -3.82 16.81
CA PHE A 186 9.90 -2.64 15.94
C PHE A 186 8.52 -2.02 16.02
N VAL A 187 8.45 -0.73 16.25
CA VAL A 187 7.20 0.05 16.33
C VAL A 187 7.23 1.12 15.24
N MET A 188 6.13 1.28 14.53
CA MET A 188 5.98 2.34 13.54
C MET A 188 4.67 3.08 13.78
N ARG A 189 4.76 4.39 13.96
CA ARG A 189 3.58 5.26 14.01
C ARG A 189 2.99 5.40 12.61
N MET A 190 1.69 5.26 12.51
CA MET A 190 1.01 5.46 11.24
C MET A 190 0.55 6.90 11.11
N PRO A 191 0.92 7.59 10.02
CA PRO A 191 0.30 8.85 9.70
C PRO A 191 -1.18 8.64 9.37
N ALA A 192 -1.95 9.71 9.40
CA ALA A 192 -3.35 9.71 8.99
C ALA A 192 -3.56 8.94 7.68
N SER A 193 -4.52 8.04 7.65
CA SER A 193 -4.84 7.20 6.49
C SER A 193 -6.26 7.48 5.97
N LYS A 194 -6.66 6.87 4.86
CA LYS A 194 -8.01 6.99 4.33
C LYS A 194 -9.08 6.46 5.30
N THR A 195 -8.73 5.45 6.09
CA THR A 195 -9.62 4.78 7.05
C THR A 195 -9.44 5.33 8.47
N ASP A 196 -8.35 6.02 8.73
CA ASP A 196 -8.03 6.70 9.98
C ASP A 196 -7.50 8.10 9.66
N PRO A 197 -8.39 9.08 9.43
CA PRO A 197 -7.99 10.45 9.05
C PRO A 197 -7.23 11.20 10.14
N HIS A 198 -7.34 10.77 11.39
CA HIS A 198 -6.72 11.41 12.56
C HIS A 198 -5.46 10.69 13.05
N GLY A 199 -5.16 9.48 12.54
CA GLY A 199 -3.99 8.69 12.98
C GLY A 199 -4.14 8.14 14.40
N GLU A 200 -5.37 7.87 14.83
CA GLU A 200 -5.70 7.42 16.19
C GLU A 200 -5.55 5.90 16.39
N GLU A 201 -5.48 5.12 15.31
CA GLU A 201 -5.44 3.63 15.32
C GLU A 201 -4.15 3.04 15.94
N GLY A 202 -3.29 3.86 16.51
CA GLY A 202 -2.07 3.40 17.16
C GLY A 202 -0.97 2.94 16.18
N GLY A 203 0.19 2.58 16.73
CA GLY A 203 1.35 2.15 15.96
C GLY A 203 1.26 0.70 15.52
N ILE A 204 1.87 0.41 14.38
CA ILE A 204 2.15 -0.94 13.92
C ILE A 204 3.29 -1.51 14.77
N GLN A 205 3.16 -2.75 15.20
CA GLN A 205 4.19 -3.45 15.98
C GLN A 205 4.61 -4.74 15.27
N SER A 206 5.91 -4.96 15.18
CA SER A 206 6.49 -6.20 14.66
C SER A 206 7.51 -6.74 15.67
N PRO A 207 7.21 -7.90 16.32
CA PRO A 207 8.11 -8.48 17.28
C PRO A 207 9.39 -9.03 16.62
N PHE A 208 10.47 -9.07 17.39
CA PHE A 208 11.64 -9.84 17.02
C PHE A 208 11.43 -11.31 17.35
N PRO A 209 11.93 -12.24 16.54
CA PRO A 209 11.90 -13.65 16.88
C PRO A 209 12.61 -13.91 18.23
N LYS A 210 12.07 -14.82 19.03
CA LYS A 210 12.68 -15.16 20.33
C LYS A 210 14.10 -15.68 20.14
N GLY A 211 15.04 -15.12 20.90
CA GLY A 211 16.45 -15.49 20.81
C GLY A 211 17.14 -15.01 19.52
N TRP A 212 16.57 -14.02 18.84
CA TRP A 212 17.14 -13.47 17.61
C TRP A 212 18.58 -12.99 17.82
N ARG A 213 19.44 -13.32 16.85
CA ARG A 213 20.82 -12.84 16.77
C ARG A 213 21.03 -12.06 15.48
N ASP A 214 21.96 -11.11 15.51
CA ASP A 214 22.30 -10.36 14.30
C ASP A 214 22.81 -11.31 13.21
N GLY A 215 22.33 -11.10 11.99
CA GLY A 215 22.56 -12.01 10.86
C GLY A 215 21.39 -12.98 10.57
N GLU A 216 20.48 -13.20 11.52
CA GLU A 216 19.33 -14.09 11.34
C GLU A 216 18.06 -13.32 10.96
N GLY A 217 17.01 -14.04 10.54
CA GLY A 217 15.67 -13.50 10.38
C GLY A 217 15.50 -12.47 9.25
N MET A 218 16.15 -12.68 8.12
CA MET A 218 15.99 -11.79 6.95
C MET A 218 14.55 -11.68 6.45
N THR A 219 13.72 -12.66 6.71
CA THR A 219 12.29 -12.68 6.36
C THR A 219 11.40 -12.06 7.44
N ALA A 220 11.93 -11.72 8.62
CA ALA A 220 11.18 -11.08 9.69
C ALA A 220 11.33 -9.55 9.63
N LEU A 221 10.21 -8.83 9.72
CA LEU A 221 10.19 -7.37 9.53
C LEU A 221 11.03 -6.62 10.56
N GLY A 222 10.94 -6.93 11.86
CA GLY A 222 11.70 -6.25 12.92
C GLY A 222 13.21 -6.28 12.66
N PRO A 223 13.85 -7.46 12.53
CA PRO A 223 15.23 -7.61 12.15
C PRO A 223 15.64 -6.94 10.83
N ALA A 224 14.81 -7.07 9.80
CA ALA A 224 15.07 -6.45 8.51
C ALA A 224 15.07 -4.92 8.59
N MET A 225 14.14 -4.33 9.36
CA MET A 225 14.08 -2.89 9.60
C MET A 225 15.28 -2.39 10.41
N LEU A 226 15.71 -3.15 11.42
CA LEU A 226 16.90 -2.79 12.21
C LEU A 226 18.15 -2.73 11.32
N ARG A 227 18.39 -3.78 10.52
CA ARG A 227 19.50 -3.80 9.57
C ARG A 227 19.43 -2.66 8.56
N TYR A 228 18.26 -2.44 7.99
CA TYR A 228 18.04 -1.35 7.04
C TYR A 228 18.37 0.01 7.67
N GLN A 229 17.86 0.29 8.86
CA GLN A 229 18.08 1.58 9.52
C GLN A 229 19.50 1.74 10.00
N ASN A 230 20.14 0.70 10.54
CA ASN A 230 21.54 0.76 11.00
C ASN A 230 22.54 0.84 9.84
N ARG A 231 22.20 0.26 8.68
CA ARG A 231 23.04 0.39 7.48
C ARG A 231 22.95 1.76 6.83
N PHE A 232 21.77 2.37 6.88
CA PHE A 232 21.51 3.70 6.34
C PHE A 232 21.03 4.62 7.48
N PRO A 233 21.93 4.90 8.44
CA PRO A 233 21.56 5.61 9.64
C PRO A 233 21.27 7.07 9.34
N VAL A 234 20.28 7.62 10.05
CA VAL A 234 19.91 9.03 10.00
C VAL A 234 19.95 9.56 11.43
N PRO A 235 20.83 10.55 11.72
CA PRO A 235 20.89 11.14 13.05
C PRO A 235 19.53 11.67 13.51
N GLY A 236 19.19 11.50 14.80
CA GLY A 236 17.86 11.77 15.33
C GLY A 236 17.35 13.19 15.03
N GLN A 237 18.23 14.18 14.99
CA GLN A 237 17.89 15.57 14.65
C GLN A 237 17.35 15.78 13.24
N TYR A 238 17.59 14.83 12.31
CA TYR A 238 17.11 14.88 10.92
C TYR A 238 16.00 13.85 10.64
N ALA A 239 15.62 13.05 11.63
CA ALA A 239 14.69 11.94 11.42
C ALA A 239 13.31 12.38 10.94
N ASP A 240 12.86 13.58 11.29
CA ASP A 240 11.60 14.17 10.84
C ASP A 240 11.67 14.73 9.40
N MET A 241 12.88 14.85 8.84
CA MET A 241 13.09 15.41 7.51
C MET A 241 13.39 14.35 6.45
N VAL A 242 13.70 13.13 6.86
CA VAL A 242 14.12 12.05 5.98
C VAL A 242 13.02 11.00 5.86
N PRO A 243 12.54 10.69 4.65
CA PRO A 243 11.56 9.63 4.44
C PRO A 243 12.06 8.29 4.97
N LEU A 244 11.17 7.50 5.60
CA LEU A 244 11.49 6.16 6.10
C LEU A 244 12.03 5.26 4.98
N PHE A 245 11.43 5.36 3.80
CA PHE A 245 11.86 4.64 2.60
C PHE A 245 12.33 5.64 1.54
N GLY A 246 13.64 5.92 1.55
CA GLY A 246 14.29 6.80 0.58
C GLY A 246 14.96 6.05 -0.56
N MET A 247 15.42 6.78 -1.56
CA MET A 247 16.16 6.25 -2.72
C MET A 247 17.65 6.53 -2.70
N GLN A 248 18.07 7.49 -1.91
CA GLN A 248 19.47 7.86 -1.78
C GLN A 248 19.93 7.66 -0.35
N LYS A 249 21.19 7.32 -0.20
CA LYS A 249 21.84 7.27 1.11
C LYS A 249 21.82 8.69 1.70
N TRP A 250 21.44 8.80 2.97
CA TRP A 250 21.56 10.04 3.69
C TRP A 250 23.05 10.42 3.79
N GLU A 251 23.36 11.60 3.28
CA GLU A 251 24.61 12.30 3.54
C GLU A 251 24.25 13.70 4.02
N ALA A 252 24.96 14.24 4.99
CA ALA A 252 24.64 15.53 5.59
C ALA A 252 24.45 16.62 4.52
N GLY A 253 23.24 17.18 4.45
CA GLY A 253 22.88 18.24 3.48
C GLY A 253 22.24 17.76 2.18
N VAL A 254 22.02 16.47 1.96
CA VAL A 254 21.36 15.94 0.75
C VAL A 254 19.89 15.66 1.03
N VAL A 255 19.01 16.14 0.15
CA VAL A 255 17.57 15.79 0.16
C VAL A 255 17.43 14.34 -0.29
N VAL A 256 16.89 13.49 0.59
CA VAL A 256 16.61 12.09 0.28
C VAL A 256 15.23 12.00 -0.37
N GLU A 257 15.18 11.58 -1.63
CA GLU A 257 13.92 11.37 -2.32
C GLU A 257 13.19 10.11 -1.80
N ARG A 258 11.89 10.21 -1.63
CA ARG A 258 11.03 9.09 -1.29
C ARG A 258 11.02 8.06 -2.44
N LEU A 259 11.07 6.77 -2.09
CA LEU A 259 10.93 5.65 -3.04
C LEU A 259 9.66 5.82 -3.88
N THR A 260 9.81 5.88 -5.20
CA THR A 260 8.66 5.95 -6.11
C THR A 260 8.11 4.56 -6.43
N GLN A 261 6.85 4.52 -6.86
CA GLN A 261 6.22 3.27 -7.31
C GLN A 261 7.00 2.58 -8.44
N GLN A 262 7.57 3.33 -9.37
CA GLN A 262 8.36 2.79 -10.48
C GLN A 262 9.66 2.16 -9.98
N GLN A 263 10.37 2.83 -9.08
CA GLN A 263 11.59 2.33 -8.46
C GLN A 263 11.32 1.07 -7.63
N TYR A 264 10.20 1.06 -6.87
CA TYR A 264 9.75 -0.15 -6.18
C TYR A 264 9.54 -1.32 -7.16
N GLN A 265 8.84 -1.11 -8.27
CA GLN A 265 8.60 -2.17 -9.26
C GLN A 265 9.90 -2.69 -9.87
N THR A 266 10.86 -1.80 -10.13
CA THR A 266 12.18 -2.18 -10.65
C THR A 266 12.95 -3.03 -9.64
N GLY A 267 13.01 -2.61 -8.37
CA GLY A 267 13.67 -3.36 -7.31
C GLY A 267 12.96 -4.68 -7.01
N PHE A 268 11.63 -4.69 -6.99
CA PHE A 268 10.83 -5.90 -6.83
C PHE A 268 11.16 -6.96 -7.89
N ARG A 269 11.21 -6.56 -9.17
CA ARG A 269 11.60 -7.48 -10.25
C ARG A 269 13.04 -7.97 -10.12
N ALA A 270 13.94 -7.11 -9.64
CA ALA A 270 15.33 -7.50 -9.40
C ALA A 270 15.44 -8.52 -8.27
N LEU A 271 14.71 -8.33 -7.15
CA LEU A 271 14.64 -9.32 -6.06
C LEU A 271 14.04 -10.65 -6.53
N CYS A 272 12.95 -10.63 -7.30
CA CYS A 272 12.38 -11.85 -7.87
C CYS A 272 13.38 -12.61 -8.74
N ARG A 273 14.20 -11.92 -9.53
CA ARG A 273 15.24 -12.57 -10.34
C ARG A 273 16.33 -13.22 -9.50
N LEU A 274 16.71 -12.64 -8.36
CA LEU A 274 17.68 -13.25 -7.44
C LEU A 274 17.19 -14.59 -6.92
N GLY A 275 15.92 -14.68 -6.52
CA GLY A 275 15.32 -15.92 -6.03
C GLY A 275 14.72 -16.81 -7.12
N SER A 276 14.94 -16.51 -8.41
CA SER A 276 14.30 -17.23 -9.52
C SER A 276 12.75 -17.25 -9.43
N VAL A 277 12.16 -16.31 -8.69
CA VAL A 277 10.71 -16.18 -8.49
C VAL A 277 10.07 -15.58 -9.74
N GLN A 278 9.04 -16.21 -10.27
CA GLN A 278 8.26 -15.63 -11.36
C GLN A 278 7.44 -14.45 -10.86
N TYR A 279 7.66 -13.27 -11.43
CA TYR A 279 6.95 -12.04 -11.01
C TYR A 279 5.72 -11.70 -11.87
N ASN A 280 5.46 -12.48 -12.92
CA ASN A 280 4.32 -12.25 -13.82
C ASN A 280 2.98 -12.45 -13.09
N GLY A 281 2.10 -11.46 -13.18
CA GLY A 281 0.78 -11.49 -12.53
C GLY A 281 0.73 -10.85 -11.14
N TYR A 282 1.87 -10.54 -10.53
CA TYR A 282 1.91 -9.82 -9.26
C TYR A 282 1.76 -8.30 -9.49
N GLY A 283 0.77 -7.72 -8.84
CA GLY A 283 0.51 -6.28 -8.85
C GLY A 283 0.89 -5.63 -7.52
N LEU A 284 0.68 -4.33 -7.42
CA LEU A 284 1.02 -3.53 -6.22
C LEU A 284 0.34 -3.98 -4.91
N HIS A 285 -0.71 -4.78 -4.99
CA HIS A 285 -1.44 -5.30 -3.83
C HIS A 285 -1.12 -6.76 -3.49
N CYS A 286 -0.22 -7.42 -4.23
CA CYS A 286 0.05 -8.85 -4.03
C CYS A 286 0.57 -9.17 -2.63
N MET A 287 1.39 -8.29 -2.03
CA MET A 287 1.91 -8.43 -0.67
C MET A 287 0.78 -8.41 0.36
N ARG A 288 -0.10 -7.41 0.29
CA ARG A 288 -1.26 -7.29 1.19
C ARG A 288 -2.22 -8.48 1.06
N VAL A 289 -2.45 -8.96 -0.18
CA VAL A 289 -3.25 -10.17 -0.43
C VAL A 289 -2.55 -11.40 0.16
N GLY A 290 -1.24 -11.52 -0.04
CA GLY A 290 -0.43 -12.61 0.48
C GLY A 290 -0.43 -12.66 2.01
N GLY A 291 -0.21 -11.53 2.65
CA GLY A 291 -0.24 -11.40 4.11
C GLY A 291 -1.60 -11.78 4.71
N ALA A 292 -2.70 -11.30 4.12
CA ALA A 292 -4.04 -11.66 4.57
C ALA A 292 -4.32 -13.17 4.46
N ASN A 293 -3.92 -13.80 3.34
CA ASN A 293 -4.05 -15.26 3.19
C ASN A 293 -3.14 -15.99 4.18
N ARG A 294 -1.92 -15.50 4.43
CA ARG A 294 -1.01 -16.10 5.40
C ARG A 294 -1.57 -16.04 6.83
N LEU A 295 -2.17 -14.92 7.24
CA LEU A 295 -2.85 -14.83 8.53
C LEU A 295 -3.97 -15.85 8.65
N MET A 296 -4.77 -16.03 7.59
CA MET A 296 -5.80 -17.06 7.55
C MET A 296 -5.22 -18.47 7.63
N ASP A 297 -4.14 -18.76 6.92
CA ASP A 297 -3.44 -20.06 6.97
C ASP A 297 -2.88 -20.35 8.38
N LEU A 298 -2.54 -19.31 9.14
CA LEU A 298 -2.11 -19.40 10.55
C LEU A 298 -3.28 -19.47 11.55
N GLY A 299 -4.52 -19.52 11.09
CA GLY A 299 -5.71 -19.65 11.92
C GLY A 299 -6.23 -18.33 12.49
N ALA A 300 -5.77 -17.17 12.00
CA ALA A 300 -6.32 -15.88 12.44
C ALA A 300 -7.79 -15.77 12.08
N THR A 301 -8.58 -15.24 13.02
CA THR A 301 -10.02 -15.02 12.84
C THR A 301 -10.30 -13.84 11.91
N CYS A 302 -11.48 -13.81 11.29
CA CYS A 302 -11.89 -12.71 10.44
C CYS A 302 -11.75 -11.32 11.11
N PRO A 303 -12.17 -11.11 12.36
CA PRO A 303 -11.95 -9.85 13.07
C PRO A 303 -10.46 -9.48 13.21
N GLN A 304 -9.59 -10.46 13.50
CA GLN A 304 -8.14 -10.24 13.60
C GLN A 304 -7.54 -9.83 12.25
N ILE A 305 -7.95 -10.48 11.16
CA ILE A 305 -7.50 -10.13 9.80
C ILE A 305 -8.01 -8.74 9.42
N CYS A 306 -9.27 -8.40 9.75
CA CYS A 306 -9.83 -7.07 9.52
C CYS A 306 -9.07 -5.99 10.29
N ALA A 307 -8.78 -6.22 11.55
CA ALA A 307 -8.01 -5.31 12.40
C ALA A 307 -6.59 -5.11 11.84
N ALA A 308 -5.86 -6.20 11.53
CA ALA A 308 -4.53 -6.14 10.95
C ALA A 308 -4.52 -5.38 9.59
N GLY A 309 -5.54 -5.58 8.77
CA GLY A 309 -5.68 -4.90 7.49
C GLY A 309 -6.29 -3.50 7.57
N ARG A 310 -6.75 -3.06 8.75
CA ARG A 310 -7.46 -1.79 8.92
C ARG A 310 -8.59 -1.66 7.90
N TRP A 311 -9.42 -2.71 7.79
CA TRP A 311 -10.58 -2.76 6.91
C TRP A 311 -11.85 -2.39 7.66
N ALA A 312 -12.52 -1.35 7.20
CA ALA A 312 -13.90 -1.09 7.58
C ALA A 312 -14.83 -1.88 6.64
N GLY A 313 -15.68 -2.75 7.19
CA GLY A 313 -16.65 -3.55 6.45
C GLY A 313 -16.04 -4.71 5.65
N ASP A 314 -16.80 -5.28 4.70
CA ASP A 314 -16.54 -6.57 4.05
C ASP A 314 -15.50 -6.53 2.90
N CYS A 315 -14.81 -5.42 2.69
CA CYS A 315 -13.84 -5.31 1.60
C CYS A 315 -12.65 -6.27 1.74
N TRP A 316 -12.38 -6.79 2.93
CA TRP A 316 -11.37 -7.82 3.20
C TRP A 316 -11.66 -9.14 2.49
N LEU A 317 -12.93 -9.49 2.25
CA LEU A 317 -13.35 -10.70 1.51
C LEU A 317 -12.77 -10.73 0.09
N LEU A 318 -12.47 -9.57 -0.50
CA LEU A 318 -11.83 -9.48 -1.80
C LEU A 318 -10.38 -9.97 -1.80
N TYR A 319 -9.78 -10.08 -0.62
CA TYR A 319 -8.39 -10.51 -0.42
C TYR A 319 -8.27 -11.98 -0.05
N LEU A 320 -9.29 -12.57 0.58
CA LEU A 320 -9.30 -13.97 0.97
C LEU A 320 -9.85 -14.86 -0.14
N ARG A 321 -8.98 -15.41 -0.96
CA ARG A 321 -9.37 -16.24 -2.12
C ARG A 321 -9.55 -17.70 -1.79
N ARG A 322 -8.78 -18.21 -0.82
CA ARG A 322 -8.83 -19.60 -0.42
C ARG A 322 -10.12 -20.01 0.26
N GLN A 323 -10.93 -19.05 0.76
CA GLN A 323 -12.25 -19.37 1.30
C GLN A 323 -13.14 -20.13 0.31
N ARG A 324 -13.03 -19.84 -1.00
CA ARG A 324 -13.81 -20.53 -2.01
C ARG A 324 -13.40 -22.00 -2.19
N GLU A 325 -12.09 -22.26 -2.17
CA GLU A 325 -11.52 -23.60 -2.24
C GLU A 325 -11.73 -24.37 -0.94
N SER A 326 -11.57 -23.71 0.21
CA SER A 326 -11.87 -24.28 1.53
C SER A 326 -13.36 -24.53 1.74
N LEU A 327 -14.25 -23.65 1.25
CA LEU A 327 -15.70 -23.87 1.27
C LEU A 327 -16.10 -25.01 0.35
N LEU A 328 -15.50 -25.14 -0.82
CA LEU A 328 -15.72 -26.27 -1.72
C LEU A 328 -15.25 -27.57 -1.07
N ALA A 329 -14.06 -27.58 -0.46
CA ALA A 329 -13.55 -28.74 0.27
C ALA A 329 -14.42 -29.12 1.47
N LEU A 330 -14.90 -28.13 2.24
CA LEU A 330 -15.89 -28.35 3.32
C LEU A 330 -17.22 -28.87 2.78
N THR A 331 -17.70 -28.32 1.67
CA THR A 331 -18.94 -28.75 1.04
C THR A 331 -18.80 -30.19 0.50
N CYS A 332 -17.66 -30.53 -0.10
CA CYS A 332 -17.35 -31.90 -0.51
C CYS A 332 -17.28 -32.83 0.70
N ALA A 333 -16.62 -32.44 1.79
CA ALA A 333 -16.57 -33.22 3.02
C ALA A 333 -17.96 -33.43 3.66
N MET A 334 -18.82 -32.41 3.62
CA MET A 334 -20.22 -32.51 4.10
C MET A 334 -21.09 -33.38 3.20
N SER A 335 -20.81 -33.46 1.92
CA SER A 335 -21.55 -34.30 0.95
C SER A 335 -21.02 -35.73 0.88
N GLY A 336 -19.97 -36.07 1.65
CA GLY A 336 -19.42 -37.45 1.65
C GLY A 336 -18.76 -37.85 0.33
N ALA A 337 -18.35 -36.87 -0.48
CA ALA A 337 -17.70 -37.07 -1.78
C ALA A 337 -16.17 -36.98 -1.64
#